data_97d5e1f75ea6ea7fafa6e0a560fdfd6f
#
_entry.id   97d5e1f75ea6ea7fafa6e0a560fdfd6f
#
_cell.length_a   1.000
_cell.length_b   1.000
_cell.length_c   1.000
_cell.angle_alpha   90.00
_cell.angle_beta   90.00
_cell.angle_gamma   90.00
#
_symmetry.space_group_name_H-M   'P 1'
#
loop_
_entity.id
_entity.type
_entity.pdbx_description
1 polymer ?
#
loop_
_entity_poly.entity_id
_entity_poly.type
_entity_poly.pdbx_seq_one_letter_code
_entity_poly.pdbx_strand_id
1 'polypeptide(L)'
;MNMADRIQYLRKTKGLSQEELADKIGVSRQAVSKWESEQSTPDIEKIIMMSEIFEVTTDYILKGIEPVNITDKKTMQSLYLGFAVVCATIAGIWSFTANRFNWDECFFIVIAGAVIGCGLGLLVQVFMGLFQK
;
A
#
# COMPACT_ATOMS: atom_id res chain seq x y z
N MET A 1 17.45 12.66 -7.12
CA MET A 1 16.29 13.41 -7.61
C MET A 1 15.85 14.35 -6.50
N ASN A 2 15.99 15.67 -6.70
CA ASN A 2 15.59 16.67 -5.72
C ASN A 2 14.07 16.97 -5.79
N MET A 3 13.57 17.90 -4.97
CA MET A 3 12.14 18.24 -4.95
C MET A 3 11.66 18.87 -6.26
N ALA A 4 12.46 19.75 -6.87
CA ALA A 4 12.13 20.40 -8.14
C ALA A 4 11.98 19.38 -9.28
N ASP A 5 12.95 18.47 -9.39
CA ASP A 5 12.91 17.36 -10.36
C ASP A 5 11.65 16.49 -10.16
N ARG A 6 11.27 16.19 -8.90
CA ARG A 6 10.08 15.39 -8.61
C ARG A 6 8.79 16.11 -9.02
N ILE A 7 8.67 17.39 -8.71
CA ILE A 7 7.53 18.20 -9.15
C ILE A 7 7.41 18.18 -10.67
N GLN A 8 8.51 18.43 -11.38
CA GLN A 8 8.53 18.41 -12.84
C GLN A 8 8.18 17.01 -13.39
N TYR A 9 8.73 15.95 -12.80
CA TYR A 9 8.46 14.56 -13.20
C TYR A 9 6.99 14.20 -13.00
N LEU A 10 6.42 14.49 -11.84
CA LEU A 10 5.02 14.20 -11.52
C LEU A 10 4.07 14.97 -12.44
N ARG A 11 4.33 16.25 -12.68
CA ARG A 11 3.56 17.06 -13.62
C ARG A 11 3.55 16.44 -15.03
N LYS A 12 4.74 16.09 -15.54
CA LYS A 12 4.88 15.47 -16.88
C LYS A 12 4.18 14.10 -16.94
N THR A 13 4.28 13.30 -15.90
CA THR A 13 3.61 11.99 -15.81
C THR A 13 2.09 12.12 -15.84
N LYS A 14 1.54 13.17 -15.24
CA LYS A 14 0.10 13.49 -15.32
C LYS A 14 -0.30 14.22 -16.62
N GLY A 15 0.66 14.46 -17.54
CA GLY A 15 0.43 15.12 -18.82
C GLY A 15 0.11 16.60 -18.72
N LEU A 16 0.42 17.25 -17.58
CA LEU A 16 0.09 18.66 -17.35
C LEU A 16 1.20 19.59 -17.86
N SER A 17 0.81 20.73 -18.47
CA SER A 17 1.69 21.86 -18.69
C SER A 17 1.96 22.64 -17.39
N GLN A 18 2.98 23.51 -17.36
CA GLN A 18 3.21 24.36 -16.19
C GLN A 18 2.03 25.31 -15.91
N GLU A 19 1.34 25.73 -16.94
CA GLU A 19 0.17 26.61 -16.85
C GLU A 19 -1.04 25.87 -16.25
N GLU A 20 -1.34 24.68 -16.73
CA GLU A 20 -2.42 23.86 -16.19
C GLU A 20 -2.20 23.46 -14.73
N LEU A 21 -0.94 23.17 -14.34
CA LEU A 21 -0.64 22.92 -12.93
C LEU A 21 -0.83 24.20 -12.10
N ALA A 22 -0.36 25.35 -12.61
CA ALA A 22 -0.49 26.64 -11.93
C ALA A 22 -1.96 27.01 -11.69
N ASP A 23 -2.83 26.83 -12.69
CA ASP A 23 -4.27 27.08 -12.60
C ASP A 23 -4.91 26.17 -11.54
N LYS A 24 -4.56 24.89 -11.51
CA LYS A 24 -5.10 23.93 -10.54
C LYS A 24 -4.78 24.26 -9.09
N ILE A 25 -3.59 24.82 -8.83
CA ILE A 25 -3.12 25.14 -7.46
C ILE A 25 -3.25 26.63 -7.13
N GLY A 26 -3.81 27.44 -8.05
CA GLY A 26 -4.10 28.86 -7.82
C GLY A 26 -2.83 29.71 -7.69
N VAL A 27 -1.86 29.53 -8.58
CA VAL A 27 -0.61 30.32 -8.64
C VAL A 27 -0.32 30.76 -10.08
N SER A 28 0.68 31.61 -10.27
CA SER A 28 1.13 31.97 -11.62
C SER A 28 1.99 30.85 -12.24
N ARG A 29 1.96 30.72 -13.57
CA ARG A 29 2.88 29.84 -14.32
C ARG A 29 4.34 30.08 -13.96
N GLN A 30 4.70 31.37 -13.72
CA GLN A 30 6.06 31.75 -13.35
C GLN A 30 6.49 31.15 -12.00
N ALA A 31 5.57 31.01 -11.03
CA ALA A 31 5.85 30.37 -9.75
C ALA A 31 6.21 28.89 -9.96
N VAL A 32 5.41 28.15 -10.74
CA VAL A 32 5.70 26.75 -11.06
C VAL A 32 7.05 26.62 -11.79
N SER A 33 7.33 27.51 -12.75
CA SER A 33 8.60 27.50 -13.46
C SER A 33 9.80 27.73 -12.53
N LYS A 34 9.68 28.65 -11.55
CA LYS A 34 10.74 28.90 -10.55
C LYS A 34 10.94 27.71 -9.61
N TRP A 35 9.87 27.00 -9.25
CA TRP A 35 9.99 25.80 -8.42
C TRP A 35 10.69 24.65 -9.16
N GLU A 36 10.36 24.43 -10.43
CA GLU A 36 11.00 23.41 -11.27
C GLU A 36 12.44 23.74 -11.66
N SER A 37 12.84 25.03 -11.59
CA SER A 37 14.21 25.49 -11.83
C SER A 37 15.03 25.78 -10.57
N GLU A 38 14.54 25.37 -9.40
CA GLU A 38 15.19 25.58 -8.08
C GLU A 38 15.40 27.04 -7.67
N GLN A 39 14.76 27.99 -8.37
CA GLN A 39 14.87 29.42 -8.05
C GLN A 39 14.03 29.82 -6.82
N SER A 40 13.04 29.02 -6.48
CA SER A 40 12.23 29.18 -5.27
C SER A 40 11.63 27.84 -4.84
N THR A 41 11.14 27.78 -3.62
CA THR A 41 10.44 26.60 -3.10
C THR A 41 8.95 26.90 -2.92
N PRO A 42 8.05 25.94 -3.21
CA PRO A 42 6.64 26.10 -2.89
C PRO A 42 6.42 26.10 -1.38
N ASP A 43 5.39 26.82 -0.91
CA ASP A 43 4.94 26.73 0.47
C ASP A 43 4.25 25.40 0.76
N ILE A 44 4.05 25.11 2.05
CA ILE A 44 3.49 23.83 2.48
C ILE A 44 2.07 23.61 1.98
N GLU A 45 1.25 24.67 1.85
CA GLU A 45 -0.11 24.56 1.34
C GLU A 45 -0.11 24.12 -0.13
N LYS A 46 0.81 24.66 -0.94
CA LYS A 46 0.95 24.28 -2.35
C LYS A 46 1.49 22.86 -2.50
N ILE A 47 2.35 22.41 -1.59
CA ILE A 47 2.82 21.02 -1.56
C ILE A 47 1.66 20.07 -1.26
N ILE A 48 0.79 20.41 -0.32
CA ILE A 48 -0.40 19.62 -0.01
C ILE A 48 -1.33 19.53 -1.23
N MET A 49 -1.63 20.67 -1.88
CA MET A 49 -2.46 20.68 -3.09
C MET A 49 -1.84 19.85 -4.23
N MET A 50 -0.52 19.97 -4.43
CA MET A 50 0.19 19.15 -5.42
C MET A 50 0.13 17.66 -5.09
N SER A 51 0.22 17.28 -3.80
CA SER A 51 0.13 15.89 -3.39
C SER A 51 -1.22 15.26 -3.75
N GLU A 52 -2.32 16.01 -3.62
CA GLU A 52 -3.66 15.59 -4.03
C GLU A 52 -3.80 15.47 -5.55
N ILE A 53 -3.31 16.46 -6.31
CA ILE A 53 -3.36 16.46 -7.79
C ILE A 53 -2.54 15.30 -8.38
N PHE A 54 -1.38 15.04 -7.80
CA PHE A 54 -0.47 13.99 -8.27
C PHE A 54 -0.81 12.61 -7.70
N GLU A 55 -1.71 12.52 -6.69
CA GLU A 55 -2.07 11.30 -5.99
C GLU A 55 -0.86 10.62 -5.32
N VAL A 56 0.01 11.43 -4.73
CA VAL A 56 1.20 11.00 -4.00
C VAL A 56 1.22 11.61 -2.60
N THR A 57 2.06 11.08 -1.71
CA THR A 57 2.23 11.67 -0.38
C THR A 57 3.07 12.93 -0.43
N THR A 58 2.85 13.86 0.52
CA THR A 58 3.70 15.04 0.71
C THR A 58 5.15 14.66 1.00
N ASP A 59 5.40 13.56 1.73
CA ASP A 59 6.73 13.03 1.98
C ASP A 59 7.45 12.57 0.70
N TYR A 60 6.70 12.03 -0.27
CA TYR A 60 7.26 11.71 -1.57
C TYR A 60 7.73 12.97 -2.31
N ILE A 61 6.92 14.03 -2.31
CA ILE A 61 7.30 15.31 -2.95
C ILE A 61 8.52 15.91 -2.25
N LEU A 62 8.55 15.94 -0.92
CA LEU A 62 9.61 16.57 -0.13
C LEU A 62 10.91 15.78 -0.09
N LYS A 63 10.82 14.48 0.19
CA LYS A 63 11.99 13.62 0.50
C LYS A 63 12.24 12.54 -0.55
N GLY A 64 11.28 12.25 -1.42
CA GLY A 64 11.33 11.14 -2.37
C GLY A 64 11.13 9.77 -1.72
N ILE A 65 10.56 9.74 -0.52
CA ILE A 65 10.23 8.49 0.17
C ILE A 65 8.89 8.02 -0.35
N GLU A 66 8.89 6.96 -1.15
CA GLU A 66 7.65 6.31 -1.53
C GLU A 66 7.02 5.69 -0.28
N PRO A 67 5.70 5.88 -0.07
CA PRO A 67 5.02 5.17 0.99
C PRO A 67 5.21 3.68 0.71
N VAL A 68 5.83 2.98 1.65
CA VAL A 68 5.86 1.52 1.62
C VAL A 68 4.41 1.08 1.79
N ASN A 69 3.76 0.76 0.69
CA ASN A 69 2.42 0.19 0.68
C ASN A 69 2.52 -1.24 1.24
N ILE A 70 2.63 -1.35 2.57
CA ILE A 70 2.63 -2.62 3.31
C ILE A 70 1.30 -3.37 3.06
N THR A 71 0.30 -2.67 2.58
CA THR A 71 -1.02 -3.20 2.21
C THR A 71 -1.20 -3.34 0.70
N ASP A 72 -0.22 -3.82 -0.03
CA ASP A 72 -0.52 -4.30 -1.36
C ASP A 72 -1.48 -5.50 -1.20
N LYS A 73 -2.73 -5.28 -1.62
CA LYS A 73 -3.83 -6.26 -1.55
C LYS A 73 -3.44 -7.63 -2.12
N LYS A 74 -2.54 -7.64 -3.10
CA LYS A 74 -1.94 -8.85 -3.67
C LYS A 74 -1.02 -9.59 -2.70
N THR A 75 -0.17 -8.85 -1.99
CA THR A 75 0.78 -9.43 -1.03
C THR A 75 0.03 -10.00 0.18
N MET A 76 -1.01 -9.31 0.67
CA MET A 76 -1.87 -9.83 1.73
C MET A 76 -2.63 -11.07 1.28
N GLN A 77 -3.19 -11.08 0.07
CA GLN A 77 -3.92 -12.24 -0.44
C GLN A 77 -3.02 -13.47 -0.59
N SER A 78 -1.76 -13.30 -1.02
CA SER A 78 -0.79 -14.39 -1.10
C SER A 78 -0.37 -14.90 0.29
N LEU A 79 -0.29 -14.02 1.27
CA LEU A 79 0.00 -14.38 2.66
C LEU A 79 -1.11 -15.25 3.27
N TYR A 80 -2.39 -14.86 3.05
CA TYR A 80 -3.54 -15.66 3.51
C TYR A 80 -3.58 -17.04 2.88
N LEU A 81 -3.33 -17.14 1.58
CA LEU A 81 -3.25 -18.42 0.86
C LEU A 81 -2.11 -19.28 1.41
N GLY A 82 -0.95 -18.70 1.69
CA GLY A 82 0.18 -19.39 2.29
C GLY A 82 -0.15 -19.97 3.68
N PHE A 83 -0.76 -19.18 4.55
CA PHE A 83 -1.20 -19.63 5.89
C PHE A 83 -2.26 -20.74 5.81
N ALA A 84 -3.23 -20.62 4.91
CA ALA A 84 -4.27 -21.62 4.73
C ALA A 84 -3.68 -22.97 4.28
N VAL A 85 -2.72 -22.97 3.36
CA VAL A 85 -2.04 -24.19 2.90
C VAL A 85 -1.22 -24.83 4.03
N VAL A 86 -0.48 -24.04 4.81
CA VAL A 86 0.32 -24.57 5.95
C VAL A 86 -0.59 -25.18 7.02
N CYS A 87 -1.69 -24.52 7.38
CA CYS A 87 -2.65 -25.08 8.36
C CYS A 87 -3.28 -26.37 7.85
N ALA A 88 -3.66 -26.42 6.57
CA ALA A 88 -4.25 -27.62 5.97
C ALA A 88 -3.25 -28.80 5.94
N THR A 89 -1.98 -28.56 5.64
CA THR A 89 -0.95 -29.60 5.64
C THR A 89 -0.66 -30.13 7.04
N ILE A 90 -0.57 -29.26 8.04
CA ILE A 90 -0.38 -29.66 9.45
C ILE A 90 -1.56 -30.51 9.94
N ALA A 91 -2.79 -30.08 9.64
CA ALA A 91 -3.99 -30.83 10.02
C ALA A 91 -4.05 -32.20 9.33
N GLY A 92 -3.66 -32.28 8.05
CA GLY A 92 -3.58 -33.53 7.29
C GLY A 92 -2.56 -34.51 7.85
N ILE A 93 -1.35 -34.03 8.19
CA ILE A 93 -0.29 -34.86 8.79
C ILE A 93 -0.72 -35.37 10.17
N TRP A 94 -1.36 -34.54 10.97
CA TRP A 94 -1.84 -34.91 12.30
C TRP A 94 -2.95 -35.96 12.23
N SER A 95 -3.87 -35.82 11.28
CA SER A 95 -4.92 -36.81 11.00
C SER A 95 -4.37 -38.17 10.57
N PHE A 96 -3.34 -38.15 9.69
CA PHE A 96 -2.68 -39.35 9.19
C PHE A 96 -1.90 -40.10 10.29
N THR A 97 -1.20 -39.39 11.17
CA THR A 97 -0.39 -39.98 12.25
C THR A 97 -1.24 -40.48 13.40
N ALA A 98 -2.38 -39.87 13.67
CA ALA A 98 -3.26 -40.26 14.75
C ALA A 98 -3.99 -41.62 14.54
N ASN A 99 -4.06 -42.12 13.30
CA ASN A 99 -4.61 -43.43 12.86
C ASN A 99 -5.92 -43.86 13.61
N ARG A 100 -6.70 -42.90 14.10
CA ARG A 100 -7.89 -43.12 14.94
C ARG A 100 -9.18 -42.49 14.39
N PHE A 101 -9.08 -41.74 13.26
CA PHE A 101 -10.23 -41.01 12.76
C PHE A 101 -10.77 -41.62 11.46
N ASN A 102 -12.11 -41.68 11.34
CA ASN A 102 -12.79 -42.01 10.11
C ASN A 102 -12.62 -40.86 9.08
N TRP A 103 -12.74 -41.16 7.78
CA TRP A 103 -12.58 -40.20 6.69
C TRP A 103 -13.46 -38.95 6.84
N ASP A 104 -14.66 -39.10 7.38
CA ASP A 104 -15.61 -38.01 7.61
C ASP A 104 -15.11 -37.01 8.68
N GLU A 105 -14.46 -37.49 9.73
CA GLU A 105 -13.90 -36.63 10.80
C GLU A 105 -12.65 -35.88 10.31
N CYS A 106 -11.81 -36.50 9.46
CA CYS A 106 -10.66 -35.86 8.84
C CYS A 106 -11.06 -34.66 7.98
N PHE A 107 -12.18 -34.78 7.26
CA PHE A 107 -12.70 -33.71 6.40
C PHE A 107 -13.12 -32.49 7.23
N PHE A 108 -13.82 -32.69 8.35
CA PHE A 108 -14.18 -31.60 9.25
C PHE A 108 -12.98 -30.92 9.91
N ILE A 109 -11.94 -31.65 10.27
CA ILE A 109 -10.72 -31.09 10.86
C ILE A 109 -9.96 -30.21 9.86
N VAL A 110 -9.86 -30.63 8.59
CA VAL A 110 -9.22 -29.84 7.54
C VAL A 110 -9.98 -28.54 7.28
N ILE A 111 -11.32 -28.59 7.22
CA ILE A 111 -12.15 -27.39 7.04
C ILE A 111 -12.02 -26.46 8.24
N ALA A 112 -12.07 -26.99 9.46
CA ALA A 112 -11.91 -26.18 10.68
C ALA A 112 -10.52 -25.51 10.72
N GLY A 113 -9.45 -26.21 10.34
CA GLY A 113 -8.10 -25.65 10.24
C GLY A 113 -8.01 -24.51 9.23
N ALA A 114 -8.65 -24.64 8.09
CA ALA A 114 -8.69 -23.58 7.07
C ALA A 114 -9.45 -22.34 7.57
N VAL A 115 -10.58 -22.52 8.26
CA VAL A 115 -11.38 -21.42 8.83
C VAL A 115 -10.61 -20.69 9.93
N ILE A 116 -9.91 -21.41 10.81
CA ILE A 116 -9.08 -20.83 11.86
C ILE A 116 -7.90 -20.07 11.26
N GLY A 117 -7.26 -20.60 10.22
CA GLY A 117 -6.16 -19.93 9.51
C GLY A 117 -6.61 -18.61 8.88
N CYS A 118 -7.78 -18.56 8.25
CA CYS A 118 -8.39 -17.34 7.73
C CYS A 118 -8.73 -16.33 8.84
N GLY A 119 -9.25 -16.82 9.97
CA GLY A 119 -9.60 -15.98 11.13
C GLY A 119 -8.37 -15.32 11.76
N LEU A 120 -7.28 -16.05 11.94
CA LEU A 120 -6.00 -15.53 12.43
C LEU A 120 -5.42 -14.48 11.47
N GLY A 121 -5.52 -14.69 10.15
CA GLY A 121 -5.10 -13.73 9.16
C GLY A 121 -5.86 -12.39 9.27
N LEU A 122 -7.18 -12.44 9.49
CA LEU A 122 -8.00 -11.24 9.73
C LEU A 122 -7.61 -10.51 11.01
N LEU A 123 -7.33 -11.23 12.10
CA LEU A 123 -6.88 -10.63 13.35
C LEU A 123 -5.54 -9.90 13.20
N VAL A 124 -4.59 -10.46 12.48
CA VAL A 124 -3.30 -9.82 12.18
C VAL A 124 -3.52 -8.54 11.38
N GLN A 125 -4.44 -8.53 10.43
CA GLN A 125 -4.77 -7.34 9.64
C GLN A 125 -5.37 -6.22 10.50
N VAL A 126 -6.32 -6.55 11.37
CA VAL A 126 -6.93 -5.60 12.30
C VAL A 126 -5.88 -5.05 13.27
N PHE A 127 -5.01 -5.91 13.80
CA PHE A 127 -3.94 -5.51 14.71
C PHE A 127 -2.94 -4.57 14.06
N MET A 128 -2.49 -4.87 12.83
CA MET A 128 -1.59 -3.98 12.07
C MET A 128 -2.29 -2.65 11.72
N GLY A 129 -3.57 -2.65 11.42
CA GLY A 129 -4.34 -1.43 11.17
C GLY A 129 -4.49 -0.52 12.40
N LEU A 130 -4.45 -1.09 13.61
CA LEU A 130 -4.49 -0.32 14.86
C LEU A 130 -3.16 0.36 15.22
N PHE A 131 -2.04 -0.16 14.76
CA PHE A 131 -0.70 0.42 14.98
C PHE A 131 -0.30 1.47 13.93
N GLN A 132 -1.11 1.68 12.88
CA GLN A 132 -0.87 2.67 11.82
C GLN A 132 -1.62 4.01 12.04
N LYS A 133 -2.18 4.25 13.23
CA LYS A 133 -2.78 5.55 13.57
C LYS A 133 -1.84 6.43 14.36
#